data_18e597b42f4ca5f6a1898293cc0c4ab1
#
_entry.id   18e597b42f4ca5f6a1898293cc0c4ab1
#
_cell.length_a   1.000
_cell.length_b   1.000
_cell.length_c   1.000
_cell.angle_alpha   90.00
_cell.angle_beta   90.00
_cell.angle_gamma   90.00
#
_symmetry.space_group_name_H-M   'P 1'
#
loop_
_entity.id
_entity.type
_entity.pdbx_description
1 polymer ?
#
loop_
_entity_poly.entity_id
_entity_poly.type
_entity_poly.pdbx_seq_one_letter_code
_entity_poly.pdbx_strand_id
1 'polypeptide(L)'
;GSEMCIRDSQFSLDHGKITPKLATMFIKLCQRYGTRANWRGYTYNDEMQGQALLQLSQIGLQFDESKSQNPFAYYTATITNSFTRVLNMEKKNQNLRDDLLEQAGAMPSLTRQMKNSEELANIEQTQKEEKTTK
;
A
#
# COMPACT_ATOMS: atom_id res chain seq x y z
N GLY A 1 10.24 -15.48 18.42
CA GLY A 1 9.33 -14.63 19.06
C GLY A 1 9.75 -13.17 19.13
N SER A 2 8.99 -12.38 19.88
CA SER A 2 9.24 -10.94 20.01
C SER A 2 10.57 -10.62 20.71
N GLU A 3 11.03 -11.48 21.61
CA GLU A 3 12.33 -11.31 22.27
C GLU A 3 13.50 -11.40 21.30
N MET A 4 13.44 -12.31 20.33
CA MET A 4 14.44 -12.41 19.27
C MET A 4 14.47 -11.16 18.41
N CYS A 5 13.30 -10.62 18.08
CA CYS A 5 13.21 -9.38 17.30
C CYS A 5 13.80 -8.19 18.03
N ILE A 6 13.56 -8.09 19.34
CA ILE A 6 14.11 -7.02 20.18
C ILE A 6 15.64 -7.14 20.23
N ARG A 7 16.16 -8.34 20.44
CA ARG A 7 17.60 -8.58 20.50
C ARG A 7 18.29 -8.28 19.17
N ASP A 8 17.69 -8.70 18.05
CA ASP A 8 18.22 -8.44 16.72
C ASP A 8 18.16 -6.95 16.36
N SER A 9 17.11 -6.26 16.80
CA SER A 9 17.01 -4.80 16.60
C SER A 9 18.09 -4.06 17.38
N GLN A 10 18.36 -4.45 18.63
CA GLN A 10 19.44 -3.87 19.42
C GLN A 10 20.80 -4.11 18.77
N PHE A 11 21.05 -5.34 18.30
CA PHE A 11 22.27 -5.67 17.57
C PHE A 11 22.42 -4.77 16.34
N SER A 12 21.35 -4.56 15.60
CA SER A 12 21.33 -3.72 14.40
C SER A 12 21.65 -2.26 14.73
N LEU A 13 21.08 -1.74 15.82
CA LEU A 13 21.39 -0.38 16.29
C LEU A 13 22.86 -0.22 16.64
N ASP A 14 23.44 -1.20 17.35
CA ASP A 14 24.84 -1.17 17.77
C ASP A 14 25.82 -1.29 16.60
N HIS A 15 25.46 -2.06 15.57
CA HIS A 15 26.34 -2.37 14.45
C HIS A 15 25.98 -1.63 13.16
N GLY A 16 24.87 -0.91 13.12
CA GLY A 16 24.40 -0.20 11.93
C GLY A 16 23.98 -1.09 10.78
N LYS A 17 23.75 -2.38 11.03
CA LYS A 17 23.36 -3.37 10.02
C LYS A 17 22.24 -4.26 10.53
N ILE A 18 21.36 -4.68 9.62
CA ILE A 18 20.31 -5.65 9.94
C ILE A 18 20.92 -7.05 9.97
N THR A 19 20.58 -7.85 10.99
CA THR A 19 21.04 -9.23 11.07
C THR A 19 20.38 -10.08 9.97
N PRO A 20 21.04 -11.16 9.48
CA PRO A 20 20.42 -12.04 8.50
C PRO A 20 19.10 -12.66 8.97
N LYS A 21 18.98 -12.95 10.27
CA LYS A 21 17.74 -13.48 10.85
C LYS A 21 16.61 -12.46 10.76
N LEU A 22 16.89 -11.22 11.11
CA LEU A 22 15.90 -10.14 11.06
C LEU A 22 15.48 -9.86 9.62
N ALA A 23 16.42 -9.84 8.69
CA ALA A 23 16.14 -9.66 7.25
C ALA A 23 15.24 -10.78 6.72
N THR A 24 15.52 -12.02 7.07
CA THR A 24 14.69 -13.17 6.67
C THR A 24 13.28 -13.05 7.22
N MET A 25 13.15 -12.63 8.48
CA MET A 25 11.85 -12.42 9.10
C MET A 25 11.05 -11.33 8.37
N PHE A 26 11.68 -10.22 8.02
CA PHE A 26 11.05 -9.13 7.27
C PHE A 26 10.55 -9.59 5.91
N ILE A 27 11.34 -10.37 5.19
CA ILE A 27 10.96 -10.95 3.90
C ILE A 27 9.70 -11.81 4.06
N LYS A 28 9.68 -12.69 5.04
CA LYS A 28 8.53 -13.57 5.31
C LYS A 28 7.28 -12.77 5.68
N LEU A 29 7.43 -11.74 6.50
CA LEU A 29 6.31 -10.87 6.89
C LEU A 29 5.71 -10.16 5.67
N CYS A 30 6.55 -9.60 4.81
CA CYS A 30 6.10 -8.92 3.60
C CYS A 30 5.38 -9.87 2.66
N GLN A 31 5.91 -11.09 2.48
CA GLN A 31 5.29 -12.11 1.64
C GLN A 31 3.92 -12.52 2.18
N ARG A 32 3.83 -12.80 3.47
CA ARG A 32 2.55 -13.18 4.10
C ARG A 32 1.53 -12.06 4.01
N TYR A 33 1.96 -10.83 4.21
CA TYR A 33 1.07 -9.69 4.15
C TYR A 33 0.55 -9.48 2.72
N GLY A 34 1.41 -9.64 1.73
CA GLY A 34 1.05 -9.51 0.32
C GLY A 34 0.06 -10.57 -0.17
N THR A 35 -0.05 -11.72 0.54
CA THR A 35 -1.02 -12.77 0.18
C THR A 35 -2.40 -12.55 0.78
N ARG A 36 -2.59 -11.56 1.65
CA ARG A 36 -3.90 -11.27 2.24
C ARG A 36 -4.89 -10.82 1.16
N ALA A 37 -6.17 -11.12 1.37
CA ALA A 37 -7.24 -10.85 0.42
C ALA A 37 -7.31 -9.39 -0.02
N ASN A 38 -6.99 -8.44 0.86
CA ASN A 38 -7.02 -7.01 0.57
C ASN A 38 -5.97 -6.58 -0.46
N TRP A 39 -4.86 -7.31 -0.56
CA TRP A 39 -3.70 -6.93 -1.39
C TRP A 39 -3.45 -7.90 -2.52
N ARG A 40 -4.00 -9.11 -2.42
CA ARG A 40 -3.89 -10.12 -3.46
C ARG A 40 -4.71 -9.71 -4.67
N GLY A 41 -4.15 -9.81 -5.84
CA GLY A 41 -4.82 -9.44 -7.08
C GLY A 41 -4.33 -8.13 -7.70
N TYR A 42 -3.57 -7.33 -6.96
CA TYR A 42 -2.91 -6.17 -7.56
C TYR A 42 -1.70 -6.63 -8.38
N THR A 43 -1.58 -6.12 -9.59
CA THR A 43 -0.47 -6.45 -10.49
C THR A 43 0.88 -5.96 -9.97
N TYR A 44 0.86 -4.96 -9.10
CA TYR A 44 2.05 -4.36 -8.49
C TYR A 44 2.30 -4.88 -7.06
N ASN A 45 1.79 -6.06 -6.72
CA ASN A 45 1.96 -6.67 -5.39
C ASN A 45 3.44 -6.88 -5.06
N ASP A 46 4.25 -7.34 -6.02
CA ASP A 46 5.69 -7.53 -5.82
C ASP A 46 6.39 -6.22 -5.49
N GLU A 47 5.99 -5.13 -6.12
CA GLU A 47 6.53 -3.81 -5.83
C GLU A 47 6.12 -3.35 -4.43
N MET A 48 4.87 -3.61 -4.02
CA MET A 48 4.40 -3.35 -2.66
C MET A 48 5.27 -4.06 -1.63
N GLN A 49 5.55 -5.35 -1.85
CA GLN A 49 6.39 -6.15 -0.97
C GLN A 49 7.83 -5.61 -0.93
N GLY A 50 8.37 -5.24 -2.07
CA GLY A 50 9.71 -4.68 -2.17
C GLY A 50 9.85 -3.35 -1.42
N GLN A 51 8.89 -2.46 -1.58
CA GLN A 51 8.88 -1.18 -0.88
C GLN A 51 8.70 -1.36 0.63
N ALA A 52 7.84 -2.29 1.04
CA ALA A 52 7.65 -2.60 2.45
C ALA A 52 8.92 -3.17 3.07
N LEU A 53 9.62 -4.05 2.35
CA LEU A 53 10.89 -4.61 2.80
C LEU A 53 11.96 -3.53 2.96
N LEU A 54 12.05 -2.62 2.01
CA LEU A 54 12.97 -1.49 2.08
C LEU A 54 12.67 -0.61 3.30
N GLN A 55 11.41 -0.30 3.52
CA GLN A 55 10.97 0.50 4.66
C GLN A 55 11.29 -0.20 5.99
N LEU A 56 11.03 -1.50 6.10
CA LEU A 56 11.37 -2.28 7.28
C LEU A 56 12.88 -2.29 7.54
N SER A 57 13.69 -2.37 6.48
CA SER A 57 15.14 -2.33 6.60
C SER A 57 15.63 -1.02 7.20
N GLN A 58 14.96 0.08 6.87
CA GLN A 58 15.30 1.40 7.39
C GLN A 58 14.85 1.59 8.84
N ILE A 59 13.61 1.20 9.16
CA ILE A 59 13.04 1.42 10.50
C ILE A 59 13.42 0.33 11.50
N GLY A 60 13.86 -0.83 11.04
CA GLY A 60 14.36 -1.88 11.93
C GLY A 60 15.50 -1.40 12.81
N LEU A 61 16.25 -0.42 12.34
CA LEU A 61 17.31 0.25 13.09
C LEU A 61 16.77 1.33 14.05
N GLN A 62 15.51 1.73 13.89
CA GLN A 62 14.90 2.82 14.66
C GLN A 62 13.90 2.32 15.70
N PHE A 63 13.73 1.01 15.83
CA PHE A 63 12.80 0.45 16.80
C PHE A 63 13.27 0.78 18.22
N ASP A 64 12.37 1.40 19.00
CA ASP A 64 12.63 1.80 20.37
C ASP A 64 11.78 0.99 21.33
N GLU A 65 12.42 0.15 22.13
CA GLU A 65 11.77 -0.70 23.12
C GLU A 65 11.06 0.10 24.21
N SER A 66 11.55 1.31 24.50
CA SER A 66 10.94 2.15 25.53
C SER A 66 9.55 2.65 25.12
N LYS A 67 9.27 2.71 23.83
CA LYS A 67 7.99 3.16 23.29
C LYS A 67 7.00 2.05 22.99
N SER A 68 7.50 0.83 22.72
CA SER A 68 6.65 -0.31 22.40
C SER A 68 7.34 -1.60 22.78
N GLN A 69 6.60 -2.50 23.46
CA GLN A 69 7.11 -3.82 23.80
C GLN A 69 6.81 -4.85 22.72
N ASN A 70 6.05 -4.49 21.70
CA ASN A 70 5.67 -5.42 20.64
C ASN A 70 6.24 -4.98 19.29
N PRO A 71 7.46 -5.43 18.93
CA PRO A 71 8.06 -5.09 17.66
C PRO A 71 7.26 -5.62 16.46
N PHE A 72 6.55 -6.73 16.63
CA PHE A 72 5.75 -7.33 15.59
C PHE A 72 4.61 -6.40 15.14
N ALA A 73 3.92 -5.78 16.10
CA ALA A 73 2.87 -4.80 15.79
C ALA A 73 3.44 -3.57 15.06
N TYR A 74 4.61 -3.13 15.44
CA TYR A 74 5.31 -2.03 14.80
C TYR A 74 5.66 -2.35 13.35
N TYR A 75 6.19 -3.55 13.11
CA TYR A 75 6.54 -3.99 11.75
C TYR A 75 5.32 -4.15 10.86
N THR A 76 4.23 -4.75 11.37
CA THR A 76 2.99 -4.90 10.58
C THR A 76 2.35 -3.56 10.24
N ALA A 77 2.37 -2.61 11.16
CA ALA A 77 1.90 -1.25 10.90
C ALA A 77 2.71 -0.58 9.77
N THR A 78 4.02 -0.76 9.78
CA THR A 78 4.91 -0.23 8.73
C THR A 78 4.60 -0.85 7.37
N ILE A 79 4.37 -2.17 7.32
CA ILE A 79 4.02 -2.88 6.08
C ILE A 79 2.70 -2.34 5.54
N THR A 80 1.68 -2.20 6.40
CA THR A 80 0.39 -1.65 6.01
C THR A 80 0.52 -0.25 5.43
N ASN A 81 1.27 0.62 6.10
CA ASN A 81 1.49 1.99 5.65
C ASN A 81 2.22 2.03 4.32
N SER A 82 3.22 1.18 4.14
CA SER A 82 3.98 1.10 2.89
C SER A 82 3.13 0.60 1.74
N PHE A 83 2.32 -0.44 1.96
CA PHE A 83 1.40 -0.97 0.95
C PHE A 83 0.37 0.08 0.54
N THR A 84 -0.21 0.79 1.51
CA THR A 84 -1.18 1.86 1.26
C THR A 84 -0.54 3.00 0.44
N ARG A 85 0.71 3.35 0.74
CA ARG A 85 1.44 4.38 0.01
C ARG A 85 1.64 3.99 -1.46
N VAL A 86 2.05 2.75 -1.72
CA VAL A 86 2.22 2.25 -3.10
C VAL A 86 0.88 2.24 -3.82
N LEU A 87 -0.18 1.76 -3.16
CA LEU A 87 -1.52 1.74 -3.73
C LEU A 87 -1.98 3.14 -4.13
N ASN A 88 -1.81 4.12 -3.26
CA ASN A 88 -2.21 5.50 -3.53
C ASN A 88 -1.39 6.12 -4.67
N MET A 89 -0.09 5.81 -4.72
CA MET A 89 0.79 6.26 -5.80
C MET A 89 0.36 5.67 -7.15
N GLU A 90 0.04 4.37 -7.18
CA GLU A 90 -0.41 3.69 -8.40
C GLU A 90 -1.77 4.21 -8.87
N LYS A 91 -2.69 4.48 -7.95
CA LYS A 91 -3.99 5.09 -8.28
C LYS A 91 -3.81 6.49 -8.88
N LYS A 92 -2.90 7.27 -8.31
CA LYS A 92 -2.58 8.60 -8.83
C LYS A 92 -1.97 8.53 -10.23
N ASN A 93 -1.05 7.60 -10.45
CA ASN A 93 -0.43 7.38 -11.76
C ASN A 93 -1.47 6.92 -12.79
N GLN A 94 -2.39 6.03 -12.40
CA GLN A 94 -3.48 5.59 -13.27
C GLN A 94 -4.38 6.76 -13.67
N ASN A 95 -4.75 7.61 -12.71
CA ASN A 95 -5.56 8.79 -12.99
C ASN A 95 -4.86 9.73 -13.95
N LEU A 96 -3.57 9.95 -13.78
CA LEU A 96 -2.77 10.77 -14.70
C LEU A 96 -2.76 10.20 -16.12
N ARG A 97 -2.55 8.89 -16.24
CA ARG A 97 -2.58 8.21 -17.55
C ARG A 97 -3.95 8.33 -18.20
N ASP A 98 -5.02 8.14 -17.42
CA ASP A 98 -6.39 8.25 -17.92
C ASP A 98 -6.72 9.67 -18.39
N ASP A 99 -6.28 10.68 -17.64
CA ASP A 99 -6.46 12.08 -18.04
C ASP A 99 -5.76 12.37 -19.38
N LEU A 100 -4.54 11.89 -19.55
CA LEU A 100 -3.78 12.05 -20.78
C LEU A 100 -4.43 11.31 -21.95
N LEU A 101 -4.95 10.11 -21.71
CA LEU A 101 -5.64 9.32 -22.73
C LEU A 101 -6.93 10.03 -23.18
N GLU A 102 -7.72 10.54 -22.26
CA GLU A 102 -8.94 11.27 -22.57
C GLU A 102 -8.63 12.56 -23.37
N GLN A 103 -7.59 13.31 -23.01
CA GLN A 103 -7.16 14.49 -23.73
C GLN A 103 -6.71 14.17 -25.16
N ALA A 104 -6.09 13.02 -25.36
CA ALA A 104 -5.65 12.55 -26.68
C ALA A 104 -6.79 11.93 -27.51
N GLY A 105 -8.01 11.84 -26.97
CA GLY A 105 -9.13 11.20 -27.63
C GLY A 105 -9.10 9.67 -27.61
N ALA A 106 -8.20 9.08 -26.81
CA ALA A 106 -8.10 7.65 -26.65
C ALA A 106 -8.97 7.16 -25.49
N MET A 107 -9.19 5.83 -25.41
CA MET A 107 -10.00 5.25 -24.34
C MET A 107 -9.20 5.16 -23.04
N PRO A 108 -9.75 5.65 -21.90
CA PRO A 108 -9.11 5.49 -20.60
C PRO A 108 -9.23 4.05 -20.09
N SER A 109 -8.72 3.80 -18.87
CA SER A 109 -8.84 2.50 -18.21
C SER A 109 -10.31 2.11 -18.02
N LEU A 110 -10.58 0.82 -17.90
CA LEU A 110 -11.94 0.31 -17.67
C LEU A 110 -12.56 0.90 -16.41
N THR A 111 -11.77 1.08 -15.35
CA THR A 111 -12.23 1.69 -14.10
C THR A 111 -12.74 3.12 -14.34
N ARG A 112 -12.02 3.91 -15.12
CA ARG A 112 -12.43 5.28 -15.47
C ARG A 112 -13.68 5.28 -16.33
N GLN A 113 -13.79 4.36 -17.28
CA GLN A 113 -14.96 4.23 -18.13
C GLN A 113 -16.21 3.90 -17.32
N MET A 114 -16.10 2.97 -16.36
CA MET A 114 -17.20 2.63 -15.46
C MET A 114 -17.63 3.83 -14.61
N LYS A 115 -16.69 4.57 -14.07
CA LYS A 115 -16.94 5.76 -13.26
C LYS A 115 -17.65 6.84 -14.09
N ASN A 116 -17.21 7.09 -15.32
CA ASN A 116 -17.84 8.04 -16.21
C ASN A 116 -19.28 7.64 -16.52
N SER A 117 -19.54 6.35 -16.73
CA SER A 117 -20.88 5.83 -16.98
C SER A 117 -21.81 6.04 -15.79
N GLU A 118 -21.31 5.81 -14.57
CA GLU A 118 -22.07 6.02 -13.33
C GLU A 118 -22.40 7.51 -13.15
N GLU A 119 -21.46 8.39 -13.40
CA GLU A 119 -21.68 9.85 -13.29
C GLU A 119 -22.74 10.32 -14.29
N LEU A 120 -22.69 9.83 -15.53
CA LEU A 120 -23.70 10.16 -16.55
C LEU A 120 -25.08 9.68 -16.15
N ALA A 121 -25.19 8.44 -15.62
CA ALA A 121 -26.45 7.88 -15.16
C ALA A 121 -27.03 8.72 -14.01
N ASN A 122 -26.20 9.17 -13.09
CA ASN A 122 -26.62 10.03 -11.98
C ASN A 122 -27.13 11.39 -12.47
N ILE A 123 -26.47 12.00 -13.44
CA ILE A 123 -26.87 13.28 -14.02
C ILE A 123 -28.24 13.13 -14.72
N GLU A 124 -28.44 12.09 -15.48
CA GLU A 124 -29.72 11.83 -16.16
C GLU A 124 -30.85 11.63 -15.15
N GLN A 125 -30.59 10.91 -14.06
CA GLN A 125 -31.58 10.70 -13.02
C GLN A 125 -31.97 11.99 -12.33
N THR A 126 -31.00 12.84 -11.99
CA THR A 126 -31.24 14.15 -11.38
C THR A 126 -32.06 15.04 -12.30
N GLN A 127 -31.76 15.06 -13.59
CA GLN A 127 -32.53 15.83 -14.57
C GLN A 127 -33.98 15.36 -14.71
N LYS A 128 -34.20 14.05 -14.62
CA LYS A 128 -35.57 13.48 -14.64
C LYS A 128 -36.36 13.89 -13.39
N GLU A 129 -35.72 13.85 -12.23
CA GLU A 129 -36.37 14.28 -10.97
C GLU A 129 -36.71 15.75 -10.98
N GLU A 130 -35.86 16.61 -11.49
CA GLU A 130 -36.14 18.03 -11.64
C GLU A 130 -37.30 18.31 -12.60
N LYS A 131 -37.44 17.52 -13.66
CA LYS A 131 -38.56 17.64 -14.61
C LYS A 131 -39.88 17.15 -14.02
N THR A 132 -39.86 16.22 -13.09
CA THR A 132 -41.08 15.68 -12.46
C THR A 132 -41.59 16.53 -11.31
N THR A 133 -40.77 17.42 -10.75
CA THR A 133 -41.15 18.35 -9.67
C THR A 133 -41.72 19.66 -10.17
N LYS A 134 -41.71 19.88 -11.45
CA LYS A 134 -42.38 21.04 -12.11
C LYS A 134 -43.73 20.60 -12.66
#